data_cb027d70c7b807a95472a96edbd30f06
#
_entry.id   cb027d70c7b807a95472a96edbd30f06
#
_cell.length_a   1.000
_cell.length_b   1.000
_cell.length_c   1.000
_cell.angle_alpha   90.00
_cell.angle_beta   90.00
_cell.angle_gamma   90.00
#
_symmetry.space_group_name_H-M   'P 1'
#
loop_
_entity.id
_entity.type
_entity.pdbx_description
1 polymer ?
#
loop_
_entity_poly.entity_id
_entity_poly.type
_entity_poly.pdbx_seq_one_letter_code
_entity_poly.pdbx_strand_id
1 'polypeptide(L)'
;MKIAIGCDHGGYLLKQDILIWLEENDIDFEDVGCYSTDSVDYPIYAERVARLVAGGECDRGIVICTTGIGVSMAANKVGGIRCALCTDSLQAEMTRRHNNANVIALGAGITGPNLAKRIVEIFLNTEFEGGRHARRVGLVDAIKP
;
A
#
# COMPACT_ATOMS: atom_id res chain seq x y z
N MET A 1 11.13 10.24 3.55
CA MET A 1 10.26 9.19 2.96
C MET A 1 9.09 9.86 2.27
N LYS A 2 8.79 9.46 1.06
CA LYS A 2 7.63 9.93 0.29
C LYS A 2 6.71 8.75 -0.04
N ILE A 3 5.41 8.91 0.19
CA ILE A 3 4.39 7.86 0.04
C ILE A 3 3.51 8.16 -1.16
N ALA A 4 3.30 7.18 -2.04
CA ALA A 4 2.26 7.24 -3.05
C ALA A 4 0.97 6.66 -2.45
N ILE A 5 -0.15 7.34 -2.60
CA ILE A 5 -1.44 6.86 -2.11
C ILE A 5 -2.52 7.03 -3.16
N GLY A 6 -3.32 6.00 -3.35
CA GLY A 6 -4.43 6.00 -4.29
C GLY A 6 -5.54 5.06 -3.86
N CYS A 7 -6.74 5.32 -4.39
CA CYS A 7 -7.91 4.53 -4.08
C CYS A 7 -8.92 4.59 -5.23
N ASP A 8 -9.93 3.73 -5.18
CA ASP A 8 -11.16 3.92 -5.94
C ASP A 8 -12.21 4.66 -5.09
N HIS A 9 -13.43 4.76 -5.61
CA HIS A 9 -14.54 5.41 -4.90
C HIS A 9 -14.88 4.76 -3.55
N GLY A 10 -14.71 3.44 -3.43
CA GLY A 10 -14.95 2.71 -2.17
C GLY A 10 -13.89 3.00 -1.10
N GLY A 11 -12.70 3.40 -1.50
CA GLY A 11 -11.60 3.75 -0.60
C GLY A 11 -11.43 5.24 -0.31
N TYR A 12 -12.22 6.09 -0.96
CA TYR A 12 -12.02 7.53 -0.91
C TYR A 12 -12.07 8.12 0.50
N LEU A 13 -13.10 7.79 1.29
CA LEU A 13 -13.24 8.33 2.65
C LEU A 13 -12.11 7.87 3.56
N LEU A 14 -11.72 6.60 3.49
CA LEU A 14 -10.60 6.09 4.27
C LEU A 14 -9.28 6.76 3.84
N LYS A 15 -9.09 7.00 2.54
CA LYS A 15 -7.91 7.72 2.05
C LYS A 15 -7.83 9.11 2.68
N GLN A 16 -8.94 9.85 2.78
CA GLN A 16 -8.96 11.16 3.41
C GLN A 16 -8.47 11.09 4.87
N ASP A 17 -8.93 10.11 5.64
CA ASP A 17 -8.46 9.90 7.02
C ASP A 17 -6.95 9.63 7.08
N ILE A 18 -6.43 8.82 6.17
CA ILE A 18 -5.01 8.51 6.11
C ILE A 18 -4.18 9.71 5.68
N LEU A 19 -4.66 10.51 4.72
CA LEU A 19 -3.98 11.74 4.30
C LEU A 19 -3.82 12.72 5.47
N ILE A 20 -4.86 12.89 6.28
CA ILE A 20 -4.79 13.74 7.49
C ILE A 20 -3.72 13.21 8.45
N TRP A 21 -3.69 11.89 8.67
CA TRP A 21 -2.68 11.27 9.53
C TRP A 21 -1.26 11.47 8.99
N LEU A 22 -1.06 11.35 7.67
CA LEU A 22 0.25 11.60 7.05
C LEU A 22 0.70 13.05 7.26
N GLU A 23 -0.19 14.01 7.06
CA GLU A 23 0.07 15.44 7.30
C GLU A 23 0.43 15.71 8.76
N GLU A 24 -0.34 15.17 9.70
CA GLU A 24 -0.11 15.32 11.15
C GLU A 24 1.24 14.73 11.61
N ASN A 25 1.78 13.77 10.86
CA ASN A 25 3.07 13.13 11.16
C ASN A 25 4.20 13.62 10.26
N ASP A 26 4.00 14.71 9.54
CA ASP A 26 5.00 15.35 8.66
C ASP A 26 5.59 14.37 7.61
N ILE A 27 4.75 13.50 7.05
CA ILE A 27 5.13 12.53 6.02
C ILE A 27 4.70 13.05 4.65
N ASP A 28 5.66 13.19 3.74
CA ASP A 28 5.40 13.60 2.35
C ASP A 28 4.62 12.52 1.61
N PHE A 29 3.65 12.95 0.81
CA PHE A 29 2.87 12.02 -0.02
C PHE A 29 2.51 12.62 -1.38
N GLU A 30 2.19 11.73 -2.30
CA GLU A 30 1.58 12.04 -3.58
C GLU A 30 0.24 11.30 -3.67
N ASP A 31 -0.86 12.05 -3.69
CA ASP A 31 -2.21 11.51 -3.86
C ASP A 31 -2.53 11.41 -5.36
N VAL A 32 -2.62 10.19 -5.87
CA VAL A 32 -2.88 9.93 -7.29
C VAL A 32 -4.36 9.76 -7.61
N GLY A 33 -5.24 9.99 -6.64
CA GLY A 33 -6.69 9.84 -6.79
C GLY A 33 -7.19 8.49 -6.24
N CYS A 34 -8.53 8.28 -6.33
CA CYS A 34 -9.52 9.19 -6.91
C CYS A 34 -9.82 10.36 -5.97
N TYR A 35 -10.62 11.31 -6.47
CA TYR A 35 -10.85 12.57 -5.76
C TYR A 35 -12.33 12.80 -5.42
N SER A 36 -13.14 11.74 -5.52
CA SER A 36 -14.57 11.78 -5.16
C SER A 36 -15.09 10.37 -4.87
N THR A 37 -16.37 10.28 -4.51
CA THR A 37 -17.08 9.00 -4.32
C THR A 37 -17.77 8.51 -5.59
N ASP A 38 -17.60 9.20 -6.73
CA ASP A 38 -18.12 8.75 -8.02
C ASP A 38 -17.41 7.48 -8.49
N SER A 39 -18.15 6.55 -9.06
CA SER A 39 -17.62 5.25 -9.47
C SER A 39 -16.46 5.36 -10.45
N VAL A 40 -15.36 4.70 -10.12
CA VAL A 40 -14.15 4.62 -10.96
C VAL A 40 -13.58 3.20 -10.90
N ASP A 41 -12.67 2.91 -11.81
CA ASP A 41 -12.04 1.60 -11.93
C ASP A 41 -10.76 1.51 -11.07
N TYR A 42 -10.77 0.67 -10.06
CA TYR A 42 -9.68 0.55 -9.08
C TYR A 42 -8.30 0.24 -9.69
N PRO A 43 -8.16 -0.57 -10.77
CA PRO A 43 -6.83 -0.91 -11.29
C PRO A 43 -6.02 0.30 -11.76
N ILE A 44 -6.68 1.33 -12.27
CA ILE A 44 -6.03 2.55 -12.75
C ILE A 44 -5.23 3.22 -11.61
N TYR A 45 -5.84 3.34 -10.44
CA TYR A 45 -5.24 4.00 -9.29
C TYR A 45 -4.18 3.13 -8.62
N ALA A 46 -4.42 1.83 -8.54
CA ALA A 46 -3.43 0.88 -8.03
C ALA A 46 -2.17 0.87 -8.91
N GLU A 47 -2.33 0.90 -10.22
CA GLU A 47 -1.20 0.97 -11.15
C GLU A 47 -0.40 2.26 -10.99
N ARG A 48 -1.06 3.40 -10.85
CA ARG A 48 -0.38 4.69 -10.64
C ARG A 48 0.51 4.67 -9.41
N VAL A 49 -0.02 4.19 -8.29
CA VAL A 49 0.76 4.04 -7.05
C VAL A 49 1.95 3.10 -7.27
N ALA A 50 1.68 1.93 -7.83
CA ALA A 50 2.70 0.90 -8.04
C ALA A 50 3.85 1.41 -8.93
N ARG A 51 3.56 2.16 -10.00
CA ARG A 51 4.60 2.69 -10.88
C ARG A 51 5.44 3.77 -10.22
N LEU A 52 4.88 4.62 -9.38
CA LEU A 52 5.66 5.61 -8.62
C LEU A 52 6.63 4.94 -7.66
N VAL A 53 6.21 3.85 -7.03
CA VAL A 53 7.07 3.08 -6.11
C VAL A 53 8.11 2.29 -6.90
N ALA A 54 7.72 1.58 -7.94
CA ALA A 54 8.64 0.80 -8.77
C ALA A 54 9.70 1.66 -9.46
N GLY A 55 9.33 2.89 -9.85
CA GLY A 55 10.23 3.86 -10.48
C GLY A 55 11.14 4.61 -9.51
N GLY A 56 10.95 4.45 -8.21
CA GLY A 56 11.74 5.12 -7.18
C GLY A 56 11.36 6.57 -6.90
N GLU A 57 10.26 7.06 -7.48
CA GLU A 57 9.75 8.41 -7.21
C GLU A 57 9.09 8.52 -5.84
N CYS A 58 8.53 7.41 -5.36
CA CYS A 58 8.04 7.26 -4.00
C CYS A 58 8.69 6.04 -3.36
N ASP A 59 8.85 6.08 -2.04
CA ASP A 59 9.53 5.02 -1.29
C ASP A 59 8.59 3.85 -0.99
N ARG A 60 7.33 4.15 -0.72
CA ARG A 60 6.28 3.16 -0.41
C ARG A 60 4.93 3.60 -0.93
N GLY A 61 4.00 2.66 -1.02
CA GLY A 61 2.67 2.91 -1.53
C GLY A 61 1.56 2.38 -0.64
N ILE A 62 0.39 3.04 -0.74
CA ILE A 62 -0.84 2.63 -0.09
C ILE A 62 -1.94 2.64 -1.14
N VAL A 63 -2.64 1.52 -1.31
CA VAL A 63 -3.76 1.38 -2.24
C VAL A 63 -5.00 0.92 -1.49
N ILE A 64 -6.14 1.53 -1.79
CA ILE A 64 -7.37 1.31 -1.02
C ILE A 64 -8.56 1.12 -1.97
N CYS A 65 -9.33 0.08 -1.71
CA CYS A 65 -10.67 -0.10 -2.29
C CYS A 65 -11.62 -0.60 -1.20
N THR A 66 -12.78 -1.12 -1.54
CA THR A 66 -13.73 -1.61 -0.54
C THR A 66 -13.18 -2.81 0.24
N THR A 67 -12.50 -3.74 -0.42
CA THR A 67 -11.95 -4.97 0.21
C THR A 67 -10.43 -4.99 0.31
N GLY A 68 -9.73 -4.14 -0.45
CA GLY A 68 -8.28 -4.18 -0.61
C GLY A 68 -7.79 -5.28 -1.57
N ILE A 69 -8.66 -6.20 -1.97
CA ILE A 69 -8.27 -7.38 -2.76
C ILE A 69 -7.90 -6.98 -4.19
N GLY A 70 -8.81 -6.29 -4.89
CA GLY A 70 -8.59 -5.92 -6.29
C GLY A 70 -7.38 -5.01 -6.47
N VAL A 71 -7.23 -4.00 -5.62
CA VAL A 71 -6.08 -3.10 -5.70
C VAL A 71 -4.76 -3.82 -5.39
N SER A 72 -4.76 -4.83 -4.51
CA SER A 72 -3.56 -5.63 -4.25
C SER A 72 -3.15 -6.46 -5.46
N MET A 73 -4.13 -7.07 -6.13
CA MET A 73 -3.89 -7.85 -7.35
C MET A 73 -3.32 -6.96 -8.46
N ALA A 74 -3.92 -5.79 -8.67
CA ALA A 74 -3.47 -4.84 -9.69
C ALA A 74 -2.06 -4.32 -9.41
N ALA A 75 -1.79 -3.90 -8.18
CA ALA A 75 -0.46 -3.41 -7.81
C ALA A 75 0.63 -4.47 -8.00
N ASN A 76 0.35 -5.73 -7.66
CA ASN A 76 1.31 -6.83 -7.81
C ASN A 76 1.58 -7.23 -9.28
N LYS A 77 0.81 -6.72 -10.24
CA LYS A 77 1.11 -6.90 -11.67
C LYS A 77 2.28 -6.04 -12.14
N VAL A 78 2.64 -5.00 -11.40
CA VAL A 78 3.75 -4.12 -11.75
C VAL A 78 5.05 -4.72 -11.23
N GLY A 79 6.04 -4.88 -12.12
CA GLY A 79 7.35 -5.41 -11.75
C GLY A 79 8.02 -4.58 -10.66
N GLY A 80 8.62 -5.26 -9.68
CA GLY A 80 9.26 -4.60 -8.54
C GLY A 80 8.33 -4.29 -7.37
N ILE A 81 7.04 -4.60 -7.49
CA ILE A 81 6.05 -4.36 -6.42
C ILE A 81 5.77 -5.64 -5.66
N ARG A 82 5.82 -5.52 -4.34
CA ARG A 82 5.35 -6.51 -3.38
C ARG A 82 4.30 -5.84 -2.52
N CYS A 83 3.04 -6.00 -2.94
CA CYS A 83 1.88 -5.42 -2.28
C CYS A 83 1.24 -6.46 -1.36
N ALA A 84 1.10 -6.10 -0.09
CA ALA A 84 0.47 -6.95 0.91
C ALA A 84 -0.91 -6.42 1.29
N LEU A 85 -1.92 -7.27 1.20
CA LEU A 85 -3.24 -7.00 1.75
C LEU A 85 -3.16 -7.16 3.27
N CYS A 86 -3.39 -6.08 4.00
CA CYS A 86 -3.32 -6.09 5.46
C CYS A 86 -4.67 -5.78 6.08
N THR A 87 -5.12 -6.66 6.98
CA THR A 87 -6.36 -6.51 7.75
C THR A 87 -6.10 -6.35 9.25
N ASP A 88 -4.86 -6.50 9.68
CA ASP A 88 -4.45 -6.31 11.07
C ASP A 88 -3.01 -5.80 11.17
N SER A 89 -2.61 -5.43 12.38
CA SER A 89 -1.29 -4.88 12.65
C SER A 89 -0.16 -5.92 12.54
N LEU A 90 -0.43 -7.18 12.83
CA LEU A 90 0.57 -8.24 12.73
C LEU A 90 0.94 -8.50 11.27
N GLN A 91 -0.04 -8.51 10.36
CA GLN A 91 0.23 -8.65 8.93
C GLN A 91 1.12 -7.49 8.41
N ALA A 92 0.84 -6.27 8.84
CA ALA A 92 1.65 -5.10 8.46
C ALA A 92 3.10 -5.23 8.95
N GLU A 93 3.31 -5.67 10.18
CA GLU A 93 4.63 -5.90 10.75
C GLU A 93 5.37 -7.02 10.01
N MET A 94 4.73 -8.17 9.87
CA MET A 94 5.38 -9.36 9.28
C MET A 94 5.67 -9.18 7.79
N THR A 95 4.81 -8.53 7.04
CA THR A 95 5.09 -8.28 5.62
C THR A 95 6.28 -7.34 5.42
N ARG A 96 6.51 -6.42 6.35
CA ARG A 96 7.75 -5.62 6.33
C ARG A 96 8.96 -6.46 6.70
N ARG A 97 8.90 -7.15 7.84
CA ARG A 97 10.03 -7.93 8.36
C ARG A 97 10.46 -9.05 7.42
N HIS A 98 9.50 -9.74 6.81
CA HIS A 98 9.76 -10.98 6.05
C HIS A 98 9.67 -10.82 4.55
N ASN A 99 8.77 -9.97 4.04
CA ASN A 99 8.52 -9.85 2.61
C ASN A 99 9.09 -8.56 2.00
N ASN A 100 9.57 -7.66 2.81
CA ASN A 100 10.00 -6.32 2.38
C ASN A 100 8.94 -5.67 1.48
N ALA A 101 7.66 -5.79 1.84
CA ALA A 101 6.57 -5.22 1.07
C ALA A 101 6.77 -3.72 0.93
N ASN A 102 6.64 -3.21 -0.29
CA ASN A 102 6.79 -1.80 -0.60
C ASN A 102 5.45 -1.10 -0.86
N VAL A 103 4.37 -1.87 -0.93
CA VAL A 103 2.99 -1.36 -1.03
C VAL A 103 2.12 -2.16 -0.07
N ILE A 104 1.15 -1.50 0.57
CA ILE A 104 0.07 -2.17 1.29
C ILE A 104 -1.28 -1.86 0.65
N ALA A 105 -2.17 -2.83 0.73
CA ALA A 105 -3.56 -2.68 0.31
C ALA A 105 -4.48 -2.73 1.51
N LEU A 106 -5.45 -1.82 1.57
CA LEU A 106 -6.43 -1.72 2.64
C LEU A 106 -7.84 -1.80 2.06
N GLY A 107 -8.74 -2.43 2.81
CA GLY A 107 -10.15 -2.49 2.48
C GLY A 107 -10.96 -1.57 3.39
N ALA A 108 -11.51 -0.49 2.84
CA ALA A 108 -12.29 0.48 3.61
C ALA A 108 -13.59 -0.12 4.20
N GLY A 109 -14.13 -1.15 3.55
CA GLY A 109 -15.29 -1.91 4.05
C GLY A 109 -14.95 -3.00 5.06
N ILE A 110 -13.67 -3.28 5.27
CA ILE A 110 -13.18 -4.33 6.17
C ILE A 110 -12.51 -3.72 7.39
N THR A 111 -11.67 -2.69 7.20
CA THR A 111 -10.80 -2.10 8.21
C THR A 111 -11.25 -0.69 8.54
N GLY A 112 -11.60 -0.45 9.80
CA GLY A 112 -11.98 0.89 10.24
C GLY A 112 -10.78 1.86 10.28
N PRO A 113 -11.04 3.18 10.35
CA PRO A 113 -9.99 4.19 10.20
C PRO A 113 -8.90 4.12 11.27
N ASN A 114 -9.23 3.81 12.52
CA ASN A 114 -8.24 3.72 13.59
C ASN A 114 -7.26 2.56 13.38
N LEU A 115 -7.77 1.39 13.01
CA LEU A 115 -6.93 0.24 12.72
C LEU A 115 -6.12 0.47 11.43
N ALA A 116 -6.71 1.10 10.42
CA ALA A 116 -6.01 1.44 9.18
C ALA A 116 -4.80 2.36 9.44
N LYS A 117 -4.96 3.38 10.26
CA LYS A 117 -3.85 4.27 10.67
C LYS A 117 -2.75 3.51 11.40
N ARG A 118 -3.13 2.59 12.29
CA ARG A 118 -2.17 1.73 13.00
C ARG A 118 -1.40 0.82 12.04
N ILE A 119 -2.09 0.23 11.07
CA ILE A 119 -1.47 -0.59 10.02
C ILE A 119 -0.46 0.24 9.22
N VAL A 120 -0.85 1.44 8.79
CA VAL A 120 0.03 2.37 8.06
C VAL A 120 1.26 2.74 8.89
N GLU A 121 1.07 3.10 10.16
CA GLU A 121 2.17 3.45 11.06
C GLU A 121 3.20 2.32 11.16
N ILE A 122 2.74 1.10 11.40
CA ILE A 122 3.62 -0.08 11.49
C ILE A 122 4.32 -0.33 10.16
N PHE A 123 3.59 -0.27 9.05
CA PHE A 123 4.15 -0.46 7.72
C PHE A 123 5.26 0.55 7.39
N LEU A 124 5.10 1.80 7.79
CA LEU A 124 6.08 2.85 7.51
C LEU A 124 7.32 2.78 8.43
N ASN A 125 7.18 2.23 9.63
CA ASN A 125 8.22 2.25 10.66
C ASN A 125 8.89 0.91 10.95
N THR A 126 8.53 -0.16 10.24
CA THR A 126 9.12 -1.49 10.44
C THR A 126 10.18 -1.79 9.40
N GLU A 127 11.37 -2.16 9.85
CA GLU A 127 12.50 -2.50 9.00
C GLU A 127 12.41 -3.94 8.47
N PHE A 128 13.04 -4.20 7.32
CA PHE A 128 13.22 -5.53 6.77
C PHE A 128 14.33 -6.26 7.51
N GLU A 129 14.11 -7.53 7.88
CA GLU A 129 15.10 -8.32 8.61
C GLU A 129 16.28 -8.78 7.76
N GLY A 130 16.08 -8.94 6.46
CA GLY A 130 17.12 -9.46 5.57
C GLY A 130 17.42 -10.96 5.80
N GLY A 131 18.67 -11.35 5.67
CA GLY A 131 19.10 -12.73 5.89
C GLY A 131 18.38 -13.74 4.98
N ARG A 132 17.82 -14.81 5.58
CA ARG A 132 17.05 -15.81 4.83
C ARG A 132 15.82 -15.23 4.11
N HIS A 133 15.25 -14.16 4.65
CA HIS A 133 14.10 -13.51 4.05
C HIS A 133 14.50 -12.77 2.76
N ALA A 134 15.68 -12.18 2.69
CA ALA A 134 16.20 -11.55 1.47
C ALA A 134 16.32 -12.56 0.32
N ARG A 135 16.80 -13.78 0.60
CA ARG A 135 16.87 -14.86 -0.39
C ARG A 135 15.46 -15.23 -0.90
N ARG A 136 14.49 -15.34 0.00
CA ARG A 136 13.10 -15.68 -0.36
C ARG A 136 12.41 -14.57 -1.15
N VAL A 137 12.61 -13.33 -0.76
CA VAL A 137 12.10 -12.17 -1.51
C VAL A 137 12.71 -12.15 -2.92
N GLY A 138 14.00 -12.42 -3.05
CA GLY A 138 14.65 -12.51 -4.36
C GLY A 138 14.04 -13.61 -5.25
N LEU A 139 13.61 -14.74 -4.68
CA LEU A 139 12.91 -15.78 -5.41
C LEU A 139 11.52 -15.35 -5.85
N VAL A 140 10.79 -14.58 -5.02
CA VAL A 140 9.49 -13.98 -5.40
C VAL A 140 9.70 -13.03 -6.58
N ASP A 141 10.67 -12.13 -6.50
CA ASP A 141 10.93 -11.13 -7.54
C ASP A 141 11.41 -11.77 -8.86
N ALA A 142 11.99 -12.97 -8.81
CA ALA A 142 12.46 -13.70 -9.98
C ALA A 142 11.33 -14.42 -10.75
N ILE A 143 10.15 -14.54 -10.17
CA ILE A 143 9.00 -15.15 -10.85
C ILE A 143 8.57 -14.22 -11.98
N LYS A 144 8.57 -14.72 -13.20
CA LYS A 144 8.17 -13.96 -14.38
C LYS A 144 6.70 -14.23 -14.71
N PRO A 145 6.00 -13.23 -15.28
CA PRO A 145 4.64 -13.41 -15.75
C PRO A 145 4.53 -14.41 -16.90
#